data_40c14ce2ad4d9f2c667b60cd581c4d29
#
_entry.id   40c14ce2ad4d9f2c667b60cd581c4d29
#
_cell.length_a   1.000
_cell.length_b   1.000
_cell.length_c   1.000
_cell.angle_alpha   90.00
_cell.angle_beta   90.00
_cell.angle_gamma   90.00
#
_symmetry.space_group_name_H-M   'P 1'
#
loop_
_entity.id
_entity.type
_entity.pdbx_description
1 polymer ?
#
loop_
_entity_poly.entity_id
_entity_poly.type
_entity_poly.pdbx_seq_one_letter_code
_entity_poly.pdbx_strand_id
1 'polypeptide(L)'
;ETDTLTAAAQTPDPGAFPQLADNRRTALKNYFSFLSERTLPAMTVYRSVAEQWELSFPRDALAEHTIRYLPPEEVSMDHCAVFVRRSDGSWQPVETTSMGSYLLFTAEGENVQLAVLTTAAVWWLWAIFLALIAAAVFFIARVVHRKRRKKTVKSGKKENGAAG
;
A
#
# COMPACT_ATOMS: atom_id res chain seq x y z
N GLU A 1 34.88 -15.44 21.84
CA GLU A 1 34.50 -14.04 21.48
C GLU A 1 33.04 -14.04 21.13
N THR A 2 32.24 -13.39 21.95
CA THR A 2 30.80 -13.24 21.70
C THR A 2 30.67 -12.14 20.63
N ASP A 3 30.36 -12.55 19.41
CA ASP A 3 30.00 -11.61 18.35
C ASP A 3 28.69 -10.94 18.72
N THR A 4 28.75 -9.68 19.09
CA THR A 4 27.56 -8.91 19.52
C THR A 4 27.00 -8.11 18.36
N LEU A 5 25.67 -8.24 18.16
CA LEU A 5 24.91 -7.34 17.28
C LEU A 5 25.10 -5.90 17.73
N THR A 6 25.50 -5.04 16.83
CA THR A 6 25.54 -3.60 17.06
C THR A 6 24.34 -2.95 16.37
N ALA A 7 23.55 -2.20 17.13
CA ALA A 7 22.41 -1.43 16.63
C ALA A 7 22.66 0.05 16.87
N ALA A 8 22.62 0.86 15.83
CA ALA A 8 22.78 2.30 15.88
C ALA A 8 21.52 2.99 15.36
N ALA A 9 20.89 3.83 16.20
CA ALA A 9 19.78 4.67 15.78
C ALA A 9 20.30 5.74 14.82
N GLN A 10 19.59 5.95 13.72
CA GLN A 10 19.87 6.99 12.75
C GLN A 10 18.80 8.08 12.80
N THR A 11 19.16 9.28 12.37
CA THR A 11 18.18 10.34 12.20
C THR A 11 17.24 9.96 11.05
N PRO A 12 15.91 9.91 11.28
CA PRO A 12 14.96 9.59 10.24
C PRO A 12 15.06 10.56 9.06
N ASP A 13 15.17 10.03 7.85
CA ASP A 13 15.18 10.80 6.60
C ASP A 13 13.90 10.55 5.80
N PRO A 14 12.88 11.40 5.94
CA PRO A 14 11.64 11.28 5.17
C PRO A 14 11.85 11.41 3.65
N GLY A 15 12.90 12.12 3.23
CA GLY A 15 13.22 12.33 1.82
C GLY A 15 13.59 11.05 1.07
N ALA A 16 14.05 10.03 1.81
CA ALA A 16 14.38 8.72 1.25
C ALA A 16 13.14 7.87 0.87
N PHE A 17 11.92 8.32 1.25
CA PHE A 17 10.68 7.57 1.06
C PHE A 17 9.67 8.36 0.22
N PRO A 18 9.72 8.25 -1.13
CA PRO A 18 8.83 8.99 -2.02
C PRO A 18 7.36 8.59 -1.88
N GLN A 19 7.07 7.44 -1.25
CA GLN A 19 5.71 6.96 -0.98
C GLN A 19 5.04 7.59 0.24
N LEU A 20 5.74 8.45 1.00
CA LEU A 20 5.11 9.15 2.13
C LEU A 20 4.00 10.09 1.65
N ALA A 21 2.84 9.96 2.27
CA ALA A 21 1.69 10.79 1.96
C ALA A 21 1.63 11.99 2.91
N ASP A 22 2.41 13.02 2.64
CA ASP A 22 2.49 14.23 3.47
C ASP A 22 1.17 14.99 3.54
N ASN A 23 0.34 14.86 2.49
CA ASN A 23 -0.93 15.54 2.39
C ASN A 23 -1.96 14.73 1.58
N ARG A 24 -3.22 15.21 1.57
CA ARG A 24 -4.32 14.55 0.84
C ARG A 24 -4.05 14.38 -0.66
N ARG A 25 -3.33 15.32 -1.27
CA ARG A 25 -3.00 15.26 -2.71
C ARG A 25 -2.06 14.12 -3.02
N THR A 26 -1.01 13.94 -2.19
CA THR A 26 -0.06 12.81 -2.31
C THR A 26 -0.76 11.48 -2.06
N ALA A 27 -1.62 11.41 -1.04
CA ALA A 27 -2.42 10.23 -0.75
C ALA A 27 -3.33 9.86 -1.93
N LEU A 28 -4.00 10.82 -2.56
CA LEU A 28 -4.82 10.60 -3.75
C LEU A 28 -3.98 10.14 -4.95
N LYS A 29 -2.82 10.77 -5.18
CA LYS A 29 -1.92 10.37 -6.27
C LYS A 29 -1.49 8.91 -6.10
N ASN A 30 -1.07 8.52 -4.91
CA ASN A 30 -0.65 7.15 -4.61
C ASN A 30 -1.83 6.17 -4.73
N TYR A 31 -3.03 6.57 -4.30
CA TYR A 31 -4.23 5.76 -4.46
C TYR A 31 -4.58 5.50 -5.93
N PHE A 32 -4.51 6.51 -6.78
CA PHE A 32 -4.83 6.36 -8.21
C PHE A 32 -3.70 5.77 -9.05
N SER A 33 -2.50 5.56 -8.49
CA SER A 33 -1.40 4.89 -9.20
C SER A 33 -1.77 3.47 -9.65
N PHE A 34 -2.71 2.79 -8.95
CA PHE A 34 -3.21 1.48 -9.34
C PHE A 34 -3.79 1.44 -10.76
N LEU A 35 -4.32 2.55 -11.26
CA LEU A 35 -4.88 2.62 -12.62
C LEU A 35 -3.78 2.44 -13.69
N SER A 36 -2.57 2.90 -13.41
CA SER A 36 -1.41 2.74 -14.30
C SER A 36 -0.68 1.41 -14.07
N GLU A 37 -0.61 0.95 -12.84
CA GLU A 37 0.14 -0.24 -12.45
C GLU A 37 -0.68 -1.54 -12.51
N ARG A 38 -2.00 -1.42 -12.75
CA ARG A 38 -2.95 -2.55 -12.77
C ARG A 38 -2.95 -3.38 -11.47
N THR A 39 -2.59 -2.76 -10.35
CA THR A 39 -2.63 -3.35 -9.02
C THR A 39 -3.91 -2.97 -8.30
N LEU A 40 -4.22 -3.65 -7.19
CA LEU A 40 -5.34 -3.22 -6.33
C LEU A 40 -4.99 -1.88 -5.65
N PRO A 41 -5.97 -0.98 -5.47
CA PRO A 41 -5.71 0.30 -4.84
C PRO A 41 -5.24 0.10 -3.39
N ALA A 42 -4.14 0.75 -3.03
CA ALA A 42 -3.64 0.74 -1.66
C ALA A 42 -4.60 1.52 -0.75
N MET A 43 -5.18 0.82 0.22
CA MET A 43 -6.08 1.43 1.23
C MET A 43 -5.32 1.94 2.46
N THR A 44 -4.02 1.71 2.47
CA THR A 44 -3.10 2.14 3.51
C THR A 44 -2.10 3.10 2.92
N VAL A 45 -1.84 4.20 3.60
CA VAL A 45 -0.80 5.16 3.22
C VAL A 45 0.26 5.25 4.29
N TYR A 46 1.50 5.46 3.88
CA TYR A 46 2.62 5.74 4.78
C TYR A 46 2.62 7.22 5.13
N ARG A 47 2.72 7.55 6.42
CA ARG A 47 2.63 8.94 6.91
C ARG A 47 3.96 9.56 7.28
N SER A 48 4.75 8.82 8.05
CA SER A 48 6.02 9.32 8.56
C SER A 48 6.98 8.18 8.80
N VAL A 49 8.26 8.50 8.85
CA VAL A 49 9.30 7.60 9.36
C VAL A 49 9.30 7.74 10.87
N ALA A 50 8.99 6.68 11.60
CA ALA A 50 9.02 6.67 13.06
C ALA A 50 10.45 6.52 13.56
N GLU A 51 11.17 5.53 13.03
CA GLU A 51 12.54 5.22 13.43
C GLU A 51 13.34 4.72 12.24
N GLN A 52 14.63 4.91 12.32
CA GLN A 52 15.60 4.38 11.37
C GLN A 52 16.82 3.82 12.11
N TRP A 53 17.25 2.62 11.73
CA TRP A 53 18.30 1.89 12.41
C TRP A 53 19.29 1.30 11.42
N GLU A 54 20.53 1.20 11.87
CA GLU A 54 21.58 0.43 11.21
C GLU A 54 22.00 -0.70 12.14
N LEU A 55 21.88 -1.92 11.64
CA LEU A 55 22.25 -3.14 12.33
C LEU A 55 23.50 -3.70 11.67
N SER A 56 24.53 -3.97 12.46
CA SER A 56 25.74 -4.64 11.99
C SER A 56 25.85 -6.02 12.65
N PHE A 57 25.88 -7.05 11.81
CA PHE A 57 26.03 -8.44 12.21
C PHE A 57 27.46 -8.87 11.95
N PRO A 58 28.24 -9.23 12.98
CA PRO A 58 29.59 -9.70 12.77
C PRO A 58 29.58 -11.09 12.11
N ARG A 59 30.35 -11.22 11.05
CA ARG A 59 30.81 -12.46 10.39
C ARG A 59 29.89 -13.27 9.49
N ASP A 60 28.59 -13.10 9.42
CA ASP A 60 27.73 -13.90 8.55
C ASP A 60 27.02 -13.06 7.47
N ALA A 61 27.83 -12.51 6.56
CA ALA A 61 27.33 -11.65 5.47
C ALA A 61 26.27 -12.29 4.54
N LEU A 62 26.09 -13.60 4.62
CA LEU A 62 25.13 -14.34 3.80
C LEU A 62 24.01 -15.01 4.62
N ALA A 63 24.04 -14.87 5.93
CA ALA A 63 23.03 -15.46 6.78
C ALA A 63 21.75 -14.63 6.78
N GLU A 64 20.63 -15.32 6.78
CA GLU A 64 19.32 -14.72 7.03
C GLU A 64 19.13 -14.51 8.53
N HIS A 65 18.85 -13.29 8.94
CA HIS A 65 18.67 -12.92 10.33
C HIS A 65 17.20 -12.68 10.64
N THR A 66 16.66 -13.38 11.64
CA THR A 66 15.33 -13.07 12.18
C THR A 66 15.46 -11.98 13.22
N ILE A 67 14.88 -10.83 12.94
CA ILE A 67 14.93 -9.65 13.79
C ILE A 67 13.62 -9.52 14.56
N ARG A 68 13.73 -9.32 15.89
CA ARG A 68 12.62 -8.98 16.76
C ARG A 68 12.69 -7.50 17.08
N TYR A 69 11.74 -6.76 16.60
CA TYR A 69 11.65 -5.33 16.81
C TYR A 69 10.49 -4.99 17.73
N LEU A 70 10.75 -4.16 18.73
CA LEU A 70 9.73 -3.60 19.61
C LEU A 70 9.41 -2.18 19.16
N PRO A 71 8.24 -1.93 18.58
CA PRO A 71 7.84 -0.58 18.20
C PRO A 71 7.74 0.33 19.43
N PRO A 72 8.00 1.65 19.28
CA PRO A 72 7.74 2.62 20.32
C PRO A 72 6.27 2.58 20.77
N GLU A 73 6.00 2.91 22.03
CA GLU A 73 4.63 2.90 22.59
C GLU A 73 3.65 3.77 21.81
N GLU A 74 4.15 4.80 21.14
CA GLU A 74 3.36 5.73 20.31
C GLU A 74 2.94 5.15 18.97
N VAL A 75 3.55 4.03 18.55
CA VAL A 75 3.32 3.41 17.23
C VAL A 75 2.60 2.07 17.42
N SER A 76 1.34 2.02 17.00
CA SER A 76 0.60 0.76 17.00
C SER A 76 1.19 -0.22 15.97
N MET A 77 1.37 -1.48 16.37
CA MET A 77 1.88 -2.54 15.49
C MET A 77 1.04 -2.74 14.23
N ASP A 78 -0.27 -2.56 14.32
CA ASP A 78 -1.19 -2.68 13.19
C ASP A 78 -1.06 -1.50 12.19
N HIS A 79 -0.33 -0.46 12.58
CA HIS A 79 -0.17 0.78 11.83
C HIS A 79 1.30 1.13 11.58
N CYS A 80 2.15 0.11 11.47
CA CYS A 80 3.54 0.29 11.07
C CYS A 80 3.93 -0.71 9.97
N ALA A 81 4.92 -0.34 9.19
CA ALA A 81 5.55 -1.18 8.19
C ALA A 81 7.06 -1.04 8.29
N VAL A 82 7.76 -2.15 8.16
CA VAL A 82 9.22 -2.18 8.19
C VAL A 82 9.74 -2.21 6.76
N PHE A 83 10.72 -1.36 6.50
CA PHE A 83 11.45 -1.29 5.25
C PHE A 83 12.91 -1.63 5.49
N VAL A 84 13.48 -2.39 4.58
CA VAL A 84 14.91 -2.71 4.59
C VAL A 84 15.55 -2.12 3.33
N ARG A 85 16.73 -1.54 3.50
CA ARG A 85 17.50 -1.00 2.39
C ARG A 85 18.26 -2.11 1.70
N ARG A 86 18.07 -2.23 0.39
CA ARG A 86 18.81 -3.18 -0.44
C ARG A 86 20.18 -2.67 -0.84
N SER A 87 21.02 -3.56 -1.37
CA SER A 87 22.35 -3.24 -1.88
C SER A 87 22.37 -2.20 -3.00
N ASP A 88 21.27 -2.07 -3.75
CA ASP A 88 21.07 -1.03 -4.79
C ASP A 88 20.68 0.34 -4.22
N GLY A 89 20.55 0.45 -2.90
CA GLY A 89 20.16 1.64 -2.18
C GLY A 89 18.65 1.86 -2.09
N SER A 90 17.82 1.01 -2.71
CA SER A 90 16.36 1.12 -2.65
C SER A 90 15.80 0.61 -1.33
N TRP A 91 14.73 1.25 -0.85
CA TRP A 91 13.97 0.81 0.30
C TRP A 91 12.82 -0.10 -0.12
N GLN A 92 12.75 -1.29 0.46
CA GLN A 92 11.69 -2.24 0.16
C GLN A 92 10.96 -2.68 1.43
N PRO A 93 9.62 -2.77 1.37
CA PRO A 93 8.85 -3.29 2.48
C PRO A 93 9.18 -4.77 2.68
N VAL A 94 9.33 -5.19 3.93
CA VAL A 94 9.48 -6.58 4.32
C VAL A 94 8.21 -7.08 4.97
N GLU A 95 7.92 -8.36 4.76
CA GLU A 95 6.80 -9.01 5.41
C GLU A 95 7.09 -9.12 6.91
N THR A 96 6.15 -8.65 7.71
CA THR A 96 6.27 -8.63 9.16
C THR A 96 5.20 -9.50 9.79
N THR A 97 5.57 -10.28 10.81
CA THR A 97 4.64 -11.07 11.62
C THR A 97 4.59 -10.51 13.03
N SER A 98 3.41 -10.21 13.54
CA SER A 98 3.25 -9.78 14.93
C SER A 98 3.32 -10.98 15.89
N MET A 99 4.12 -10.85 16.94
CA MET A 99 4.24 -11.85 18.02
C MET A 99 4.21 -11.16 19.38
N GLY A 100 3.03 -11.08 19.97
CA GLY A 100 2.81 -10.29 21.19
C GLY A 100 3.06 -8.81 20.95
N SER A 101 4.04 -8.22 21.63
CA SER A 101 4.42 -6.81 21.48
C SER A 101 5.54 -6.60 20.46
N TYR A 102 5.97 -7.62 19.74
CA TYR A 102 7.11 -7.57 18.82
C TYR A 102 6.66 -7.78 17.38
N LEU A 103 7.35 -7.13 16.47
CA LEU A 103 7.34 -7.43 15.05
C LEU A 103 8.53 -8.32 14.71
N LEU A 104 8.26 -9.43 14.02
CA LEU A 104 9.27 -10.34 13.49
C LEU A 104 9.39 -10.12 12.00
N PHE A 105 10.60 -10.01 11.51
CA PHE A 105 10.92 -9.97 10.09
C PHE A 105 12.30 -10.55 9.83
N THR A 106 12.58 -10.89 8.58
CA THR A 106 13.87 -11.42 8.16
C THR A 106 14.62 -10.38 7.33
N ALA A 107 15.92 -10.34 7.51
CA ALA A 107 16.81 -9.52 6.73
C ALA A 107 18.12 -10.29 6.45
N GLU A 108 18.73 -10.02 5.30
CA GLU A 108 19.96 -10.67 4.86
C GLU A 108 21.10 -9.65 4.82
N GLY A 109 22.31 -10.11 5.16
CA GLY A 109 23.54 -9.35 5.02
C GLY A 109 24.18 -8.94 6.32
N GLU A 110 25.42 -8.46 6.22
CA GLU A 110 26.25 -8.05 7.36
C GLU A 110 25.80 -6.70 7.95
N ASN A 111 25.42 -5.76 7.07
CA ASN A 111 24.95 -4.44 7.47
C ASN A 111 23.53 -4.22 6.93
N VAL A 112 22.56 -4.19 7.83
CA VAL A 112 21.15 -4.02 7.49
C VAL A 112 20.68 -2.64 7.93
N GLN A 113 20.27 -1.81 6.99
CA GLN A 113 19.57 -0.57 7.28
C GLN A 113 18.10 -0.81 7.24
N LEU A 114 17.40 -0.47 8.32
CA LEU A 114 15.96 -0.61 8.44
C LEU A 114 15.30 0.71 8.79
N ALA A 115 14.09 0.89 8.34
CA ALA A 115 13.25 2.02 8.69
C ALA A 115 11.84 1.54 9.01
N VAL A 116 11.27 2.10 10.05
CA VAL A 116 9.89 1.83 10.48
C VAL A 116 9.02 3.02 10.09
N LEU A 117 8.06 2.77 9.22
CA LEU A 117 7.12 3.77 8.75
C LEU A 117 5.77 3.59 9.43
N THR A 118 5.18 4.69 9.86
CA THR A 118 3.79 4.68 10.34
C THR A 118 2.84 4.61 9.17
N THR A 119 1.81 3.80 9.30
CA THR A 119 0.75 3.66 8.30
C THR A 119 -0.57 4.22 8.83
N ALA A 120 -1.45 4.62 7.93
CA ALA A 120 -2.81 4.98 8.30
C ALA A 120 -3.79 4.43 7.27
N ALA A 121 -4.86 3.84 7.78
CA ALA A 121 -6.01 3.49 6.97
C ALA A 121 -6.73 4.77 6.52
N VAL A 122 -6.95 4.91 5.24
CA VAL A 122 -7.63 6.09 4.67
C VAL A 122 -9.04 5.68 4.26
N TRP A 123 -9.91 5.55 5.24
CA TRP A 123 -11.31 5.11 5.05
C TRP A 123 -12.07 5.95 4.01
N TRP A 124 -11.75 7.24 3.87
CA TRP A 124 -12.38 8.12 2.87
C TRP A 124 -12.04 7.73 1.43
N LEU A 125 -10.91 7.03 1.18
CA LEU A 125 -10.60 6.47 -0.13
C LEU A 125 -11.54 5.32 -0.49
N TRP A 126 -12.02 4.57 0.50
CA TRP A 126 -13.07 3.57 0.30
C TRP A 126 -14.36 4.20 -0.19
N ALA A 127 -14.76 5.34 0.37
CA ALA A 127 -15.95 6.06 -0.07
C ALA A 127 -15.81 6.50 -1.54
N ILE A 128 -14.65 6.99 -1.96
CA ILE A 128 -14.38 7.32 -3.35
C ILE A 128 -14.47 6.08 -4.25
N PHE A 129 -13.87 4.98 -3.84
CA PHE A 129 -13.88 3.73 -4.61
C PHE A 129 -15.31 3.21 -4.81
N LEU A 130 -16.12 3.17 -3.76
CA LEU A 130 -17.52 2.77 -3.83
C LEU A 130 -18.35 3.72 -4.70
N ALA A 131 -18.10 5.03 -4.63
CA ALA A 131 -18.77 6.01 -5.46
C ALA A 131 -18.45 5.81 -6.96
N LEU A 132 -17.20 5.49 -7.30
CA LEU A 132 -16.79 5.19 -8.67
C LEU A 132 -17.45 3.91 -9.19
N ILE A 133 -17.54 2.85 -8.38
CA ILE A 133 -18.26 1.62 -8.75
C ILE A 133 -19.74 1.92 -8.98
N ALA A 134 -20.38 2.65 -8.06
CA ALA A 134 -21.80 3.02 -8.20
C ALA A 134 -22.06 3.83 -9.47
N ALA A 135 -21.20 4.79 -9.78
CA ALA A 135 -21.27 5.58 -11.01
C ALA A 135 -21.13 4.71 -12.27
N ALA A 136 -20.20 3.77 -12.27
CA ALA A 136 -19.98 2.84 -13.37
C ALA A 136 -21.22 1.94 -13.60
N VAL A 137 -21.76 1.36 -12.52
CA VAL A 137 -22.99 0.53 -12.58
C VAL A 137 -24.17 1.34 -13.09
N PHE A 138 -24.36 2.57 -12.59
CA PHE A 138 -25.43 3.46 -13.06
C PHE A 138 -25.28 3.77 -14.55
N PHE A 139 -24.07 4.05 -15.03
CA PHE A 139 -23.84 4.34 -16.43
C PHE A 139 -24.13 3.13 -17.32
N ILE A 140 -23.69 1.94 -16.91
CA ILE A 140 -23.99 0.68 -17.63
C ILE A 140 -25.50 0.45 -17.69
N ALA A 141 -26.20 0.57 -16.56
CA ALA A 141 -27.63 0.41 -16.48
C ALA A 141 -28.38 1.38 -17.42
N ARG A 142 -27.92 2.65 -17.45
CA ARG A 142 -28.51 3.68 -18.34
C ARG A 142 -28.29 3.35 -19.81
N VAL A 143 -27.11 2.86 -20.19
CA VAL A 143 -26.80 2.46 -21.57
C VAL A 143 -27.64 1.27 -21.99
N VAL A 144 -27.77 0.25 -21.13
CA VAL A 144 -28.59 -0.94 -21.38
C VAL A 144 -30.08 -0.54 -21.52
N HIS A 145 -30.58 0.32 -20.63
CA HIS A 145 -31.97 0.78 -20.67
C HIS A 145 -32.28 1.58 -21.97
N ARG A 146 -31.35 2.44 -22.41
CA ARG A 146 -31.45 3.16 -23.67
C ARG A 146 -31.48 2.22 -24.88
N LYS A 147 -30.68 1.15 -24.89
CA LYS A 147 -30.66 0.15 -25.96
C LYS A 147 -31.97 -0.65 -26.00
N ARG A 148 -32.53 -0.99 -24.84
CA ARG A 148 -33.84 -1.70 -24.76
C ARG A 148 -34.97 -0.85 -25.30
N ARG A 149 -35.08 0.44 -24.96
CA ARG A 149 -36.11 1.35 -25.49
C ARG A 149 -36.04 1.50 -27.01
N LYS A 150 -34.83 1.54 -27.62
CA LYS A 150 -34.70 1.62 -29.08
C LYS A 150 -35.15 0.34 -29.79
N LYS A 151 -35.05 -0.83 -29.16
CA LYS A 151 -35.54 -2.10 -29.74
C LYS A 151 -37.08 -2.18 -29.73
N THR A 152 -37.74 -1.75 -28.66
CA THR A 152 -39.21 -1.75 -28.54
C THR A 152 -39.88 -0.81 -29.57
N VAL A 153 -39.29 0.36 -29.80
CA VAL A 153 -39.78 1.33 -30.78
C VAL A 153 -39.67 0.81 -32.24
N LYS A 154 -38.58 0.04 -32.54
CA LYS A 154 -38.41 -0.56 -33.87
C LYS A 154 -39.36 -1.74 -34.12
N SER A 155 -39.74 -2.51 -33.08
CA SER A 155 -40.68 -3.61 -33.20
C SER A 155 -42.13 -3.11 -33.43
N GLY A 156 -42.56 -2.08 -32.71
CA GLY A 156 -43.90 -1.52 -32.90
C GLY A 156 -44.12 -0.80 -34.25
N LYS A 157 -43.03 -0.30 -34.88
CA LYS A 157 -43.16 0.31 -36.21
C LYS A 157 -43.26 -0.71 -37.36
N LYS A 158 -42.88 -1.96 -37.11
CA LYS A 158 -42.96 -3.05 -38.11
C LYS A 158 -44.37 -3.67 -38.17
N GLU A 159 -45.12 -3.66 -37.06
CA GLU A 159 -46.48 -4.18 -37.00
C GLU A 159 -47.49 -3.23 -37.66
N ASN A 160 -47.34 -1.92 -37.53
CA ASN A 160 -48.27 -0.96 -38.12
C ASN A 160 -48.03 -0.69 -39.61
N GLY A 161 -46.97 -1.25 -40.21
CA GLY A 161 -46.68 -1.13 -41.65
C GLY A 161 -47.18 -2.32 -42.50
N ALA A 162 -47.76 -3.38 -41.86
CA ALA A 162 -48.24 -4.56 -42.55
C ALA A 162 -49.77 -4.63 -42.65
N ALA A 163 -50.49 -3.59 -42.22
CA ALA A 163 -51.96 -3.49 -42.23
C ALA A 163 -52.42 -2.30 -43.09
N GLY A 164 -51.77 -2.07 -44.25
CA GLY A 164 -52.17 -1.09 -45.24
C GLY A 164 -52.13 -1.70 -46.64
#